data_7341b7d7cea4c84260fe631535feda7c
#
_entry.id   7341b7d7cea4c84260fe631535feda7c
#
_cell.length_a   1.000
_cell.length_b   1.000
_cell.length_c   1.000
_cell.angle_alpha   90.00
_cell.angle_beta   90.00
_cell.angle_gamma   90.00
#
_symmetry.space_group_name_H-M   'P 1'
#
loop_
_entity.id
_entity.type
_entity.pdbx_description
1 polymer ?
#
loop_
_entity_poly.entity_id
_entity_poly.type
_entity_poly.pdbx_seq_one_letter_code
_entity_poly.pdbx_strand_id
1 'polypeptide(L)'
;MSSDLVIDVSGVGKCYQIYDRPSHRLLQGLFGASKRFYREFWALRGIDLSVRRGETLGIIGKNGSGKSTLLQMIAGTLAPSEGRVEIQGRIAALLELGSGFNPDFTGRENVFLNASILGLSNAQIEARLQEILDFADIGEFIDQPIRNYSSGMVMRLAFSVM
;
A
#
# COMPACT_ATOMS: atom_id res chain seq x y z
N MET A 1 -5.35 -15.01 -25.51
CA MET A 1 -6.62 -14.51 -24.92
C MET A 1 -6.29 -14.09 -23.52
N SER A 2 -6.42 -12.86 -23.17
CA SER A 2 -6.30 -12.20 -21.86
C SER A 2 -5.28 -11.06 -21.80
N SER A 3 -5.22 -10.19 -22.79
CA SER A 3 -4.33 -9.01 -22.74
C SER A 3 -4.93 -7.82 -21.97
N ASP A 4 -6.14 -7.95 -21.42
CA ASP A 4 -6.91 -6.84 -20.86
C ASP A 4 -7.03 -6.89 -19.32
N LEU A 5 -6.73 -8.04 -18.70
CA LEU A 5 -6.83 -8.23 -17.25
C LEU A 5 -5.57 -7.65 -16.59
N VAL A 6 -5.75 -6.69 -15.70
CA VAL A 6 -4.62 -6.03 -15.00
C VAL A 6 -4.49 -6.44 -13.54
N ILE A 7 -5.58 -6.88 -12.92
CA ILE A 7 -5.58 -7.45 -11.56
C ILE A 7 -6.41 -8.72 -11.58
N ASP A 8 -5.85 -9.81 -11.06
CA ASP A 8 -6.55 -11.07 -10.83
C ASP A 8 -6.32 -11.55 -9.40
N VAL A 9 -7.41 -11.70 -8.66
CA VAL A 9 -7.43 -12.16 -7.27
C VAL A 9 -8.23 -13.45 -7.24
N SER A 10 -7.60 -14.54 -6.86
CA SER A 10 -8.22 -15.87 -6.90
C SER A 10 -8.15 -16.55 -5.54
N GLY A 11 -9.30 -16.81 -4.92
CA GLY A 11 -9.46 -17.53 -3.65
C GLY A 11 -8.73 -16.88 -2.48
N VAL A 12 -8.54 -15.56 -2.50
CA VAL A 12 -7.70 -14.87 -1.54
C VAL A 12 -8.33 -14.82 -0.17
N GLY A 13 -7.52 -15.14 0.85
CA GLY A 13 -7.87 -15.01 2.25
C GLY A 13 -6.72 -14.48 3.09
N LYS A 14 -7.05 -13.82 4.19
CA LYS A 14 -6.09 -13.36 5.19
C LYS A 14 -6.50 -13.78 6.59
N CYS A 15 -5.67 -14.63 7.17
CA CYS A 15 -5.77 -15.10 8.55
C CYS A 15 -4.71 -14.43 9.42
N TYR A 16 -5.11 -13.92 10.56
CA TYR A 16 -4.22 -13.43 11.61
C TYR A 16 -4.22 -14.38 12.79
N GLN A 17 -3.01 -14.69 13.30
CA GLN A 17 -2.85 -15.45 14.53
C GLN A 17 -2.86 -14.48 15.71
N ILE A 18 -3.90 -14.58 16.54
CA ILE A 18 -4.06 -13.74 17.72
C ILE A 18 -3.62 -14.55 18.96
N TYR A 19 -2.62 -14.03 19.66
CA TYR A 19 -2.09 -14.59 20.89
C TYR A 19 -2.63 -13.82 22.09
N ASP A 20 -3.29 -14.50 23.03
CA ASP A 20 -3.86 -13.86 24.23
C ASP A 20 -2.76 -13.36 25.20
N ARG A 21 -1.55 -13.92 25.12
CA ARG A 21 -0.39 -13.50 25.93
C ARG A 21 0.89 -13.51 25.08
N PRO A 22 1.82 -12.56 25.26
CA PRO A 22 3.11 -12.54 24.55
C PRO A 22 3.91 -13.84 24.67
N SER A 23 3.86 -14.50 25.87
CA SER A 23 4.51 -15.78 26.14
C SER A 23 3.99 -16.92 25.23
N HIS A 24 2.73 -16.88 24.79
CA HIS A 24 2.15 -17.89 23.91
C HIS A 24 2.85 -17.92 22.55
N ARG A 25 3.38 -16.80 22.08
CA ARG A 25 4.16 -16.75 20.83
C ARG A 25 5.49 -17.50 20.95
N LEU A 26 6.15 -17.40 22.12
CA LEU A 26 7.38 -18.17 22.41
C LEU A 26 7.07 -19.65 22.55
N LEU A 27 6.01 -20.00 23.27
CA LEU A 27 5.56 -21.38 23.44
C LEU A 27 5.18 -22.02 22.09
N GLN A 28 4.54 -21.28 21.18
CA GLN A 28 4.22 -21.75 19.84
C GLN A 28 5.48 -22.08 19.06
N GLY A 29 6.56 -21.28 19.20
CA GLY A 29 7.86 -21.54 18.57
C GLY A 29 8.55 -22.80 19.09
N LEU A 30 8.40 -23.11 20.40
CA LEU A 30 8.99 -24.27 21.04
C LEU A 30 8.22 -25.59 20.79
N PHE A 31 6.89 -25.53 20.82
CA PHE A 31 6.01 -26.70 20.73
C PHE A 31 5.47 -26.95 19.31
N GLY A 32 5.74 -26.04 18.37
CA GLY A 32 5.41 -26.20 16.96
C GLY A 32 3.95 -26.52 16.70
N ALA A 33 3.70 -27.52 15.82
CA ALA A 33 2.34 -27.94 15.44
C ALA A 33 1.61 -28.79 16.47
N SER A 34 2.30 -29.28 17.53
CA SER A 34 1.73 -30.21 18.52
C SER A 34 0.67 -29.53 19.43
N LYS A 35 0.76 -28.22 19.64
CA LYS A 35 -0.19 -27.47 20.45
C LYS A 35 -0.36 -26.07 19.90
N ARG A 36 -1.61 -25.64 19.65
CA ARG A 36 -1.94 -24.30 19.17
C ARG A 36 -2.16 -23.38 20.38
N PHE A 37 -1.37 -22.31 20.47
CA PHE A 37 -1.45 -21.28 21.50
C PHE A 37 -2.03 -19.95 20.99
N TYR A 38 -2.65 -19.96 19.81
CA TYR A 38 -3.28 -18.82 19.16
C TYR A 38 -4.69 -19.18 18.67
N ARG A 39 -5.51 -18.16 18.52
CA ARG A 39 -6.77 -18.26 17.78
C ARG A 39 -6.60 -17.65 16.39
N GLU A 40 -7.25 -18.27 15.42
CA GLU A 40 -7.29 -17.76 14.06
C GLU A 40 -8.39 -16.70 13.91
N PHE A 41 -8.04 -15.57 13.35
CA PHE A 41 -8.98 -14.52 12.96
C PHE A 41 -8.87 -14.28 11.46
N TRP A 42 -9.92 -14.63 10.74
CA TRP A 42 -10.00 -14.40 9.31
C TRP A 42 -10.56 -13.01 9.04
N ALA A 43 -9.72 -12.12 8.54
CA ALA A 43 -10.13 -10.78 8.15
C ALA A 43 -10.95 -10.80 6.85
N LEU A 44 -10.63 -11.73 5.95
CA LEU A 44 -11.39 -12.06 4.74
C LEU A 44 -11.00 -13.46 4.27
N ARG A 45 -11.86 -14.11 3.48
CA ARG A 45 -11.61 -15.45 2.96
C ARG A 45 -12.37 -15.73 1.67
N GLY A 46 -11.71 -16.44 0.74
CA GLY A 46 -12.32 -16.89 -0.50
C GLY A 46 -12.75 -15.74 -1.40
N ILE A 47 -11.94 -14.71 -1.52
CA ILE A 47 -12.23 -13.55 -2.36
C ILE A 47 -11.73 -13.80 -3.77
N ASP A 48 -12.63 -13.66 -4.72
CA ASP A 48 -12.35 -13.68 -6.15
C ASP A 48 -12.77 -12.34 -6.75
N LEU A 49 -11.87 -11.69 -7.47
CA LEU A 49 -12.17 -10.50 -8.26
C LEU A 49 -11.17 -10.34 -9.40
N SER A 50 -11.59 -9.71 -10.46
CA SER A 50 -10.71 -9.37 -11.57
C SER A 50 -11.03 -7.95 -12.06
N VAL A 51 -9.97 -7.22 -12.46
CA VAL A 51 -10.09 -5.85 -12.98
C VAL A 51 -9.40 -5.78 -14.34
N ARG A 52 -10.08 -5.20 -15.32
CA ARG A 52 -9.59 -5.00 -16.68
C ARG A 52 -8.98 -3.60 -16.82
N ARG A 53 -8.15 -3.44 -17.84
CA ARG A 53 -7.59 -2.13 -18.19
C ARG A 53 -8.70 -1.10 -18.43
N GLY A 54 -8.59 0.08 -17.78
CA GLY A 54 -9.57 1.16 -17.87
C GLY A 54 -10.84 0.95 -17.02
N GLU A 55 -10.95 -0.17 -16.30
CA GLU A 55 -12.06 -0.43 -15.41
C GLU A 55 -11.89 0.29 -14.06
N THR A 56 -13.00 0.77 -13.51
CA THR A 56 -13.07 1.30 -12.14
C THR A 56 -13.89 0.36 -11.27
N LEU A 57 -13.26 -0.21 -10.24
CA LEU A 57 -13.91 -1.11 -9.29
C LEU A 57 -14.11 -0.41 -7.93
N GLY A 58 -15.35 -0.36 -7.45
CA GLY A 58 -15.69 0.14 -6.12
C GLY A 58 -15.84 -0.99 -5.10
N ILE A 59 -15.10 -0.94 -3.98
CA ILE A 59 -15.21 -1.89 -2.86
C ILE A 59 -15.98 -1.22 -1.73
N ILE A 60 -17.20 -1.72 -1.46
CA ILE A 60 -18.12 -1.16 -0.46
C ILE A 60 -18.31 -2.16 0.70
N GLY A 61 -18.43 -1.68 1.91
CA GLY A 61 -18.70 -2.52 3.08
C GLY A 61 -18.53 -1.77 4.40
N LYS A 62 -18.98 -2.35 5.49
CA LYS A 62 -18.86 -1.80 6.86
C LYS A 62 -17.39 -1.67 7.28
N ASN A 63 -17.12 -0.84 8.30
CA ASN A 63 -15.78 -0.81 8.93
C ASN A 63 -15.45 -2.18 9.51
N GLY A 64 -14.21 -2.64 9.32
CA GLY A 64 -13.78 -3.97 9.75
C GLY A 64 -14.14 -5.12 8.79
N SER A 65 -14.76 -4.87 7.62
CA SER A 65 -15.11 -5.92 6.65
C SER A 65 -13.93 -6.42 5.78
N GLY A 66 -12.70 -5.98 6.05
CA GLY A 66 -11.51 -6.44 5.34
C GLY A 66 -11.13 -5.64 4.08
N LYS A 67 -11.83 -4.54 3.75
CA LYS A 67 -11.54 -3.72 2.56
C LYS A 67 -10.07 -3.28 2.48
N SER A 68 -9.57 -2.67 3.54
CA SER A 68 -8.16 -2.22 3.60
C SER A 68 -7.19 -3.40 3.52
N THR A 69 -7.53 -4.53 4.13
CA THR A 69 -6.73 -5.76 4.06
C THR A 69 -6.64 -6.29 2.60
N LEU A 70 -7.77 -6.28 1.88
CA LEU A 70 -7.79 -6.67 0.47
C LEU A 70 -6.96 -5.72 -0.39
N LEU A 71 -7.12 -4.40 -0.20
CA LEU A 71 -6.37 -3.39 -0.92
C LEU A 71 -4.85 -3.48 -0.64
N GLN A 72 -4.44 -3.75 0.61
CA GLN A 72 -3.04 -3.99 0.97
C GLN A 72 -2.46 -5.24 0.29
N MET A 73 -3.25 -6.30 0.15
CA MET A 73 -2.82 -7.49 -0.59
C MET A 73 -2.68 -7.22 -2.09
N ILE A 74 -3.61 -6.46 -2.67
CA ILE A 74 -3.51 -6.01 -4.07
C ILE A 74 -2.30 -5.07 -4.24
N ALA A 75 -2.04 -4.16 -3.29
CA ALA A 75 -0.87 -3.29 -3.31
C ALA A 75 0.47 -4.02 -3.08
N GLY A 76 0.44 -5.30 -2.72
CA GLY A 76 1.64 -6.08 -2.42
C GLY A 76 2.30 -5.78 -1.08
N THR A 77 1.71 -4.91 -0.24
CA THR A 77 2.22 -4.57 1.11
C THR A 77 1.86 -5.62 2.16
N LEU A 78 0.92 -6.51 1.85
CA LEU A 78 0.47 -7.60 2.71
C LEU A 78 0.37 -8.90 1.92
N ALA A 79 1.08 -9.95 2.34
CA ALA A 79 0.96 -11.26 1.73
C ALA A 79 -0.37 -11.95 2.12
N PRO A 80 -1.09 -12.58 1.18
CA PRO A 80 -2.25 -13.40 1.48
C PRO A 80 -1.86 -14.64 2.29
N SER A 81 -2.79 -15.19 3.09
CA SER A 81 -2.63 -16.46 3.80
C SER A 81 -3.07 -17.65 2.95
N GLU A 82 -3.99 -17.44 2.01
CA GLU A 82 -4.44 -18.40 1.02
C GLU A 82 -4.80 -17.68 -0.29
N GLY A 83 -4.83 -18.40 -1.40
CA GLY A 83 -5.09 -17.84 -2.72
C GLY A 83 -3.90 -17.10 -3.32
N ARG A 84 -4.15 -16.36 -4.39
CA ARG A 84 -3.12 -15.59 -5.11
C ARG A 84 -3.65 -14.26 -5.62
N VAL A 85 -2.75 -13.30 -5.74
CA VAL A 85 -2.95 -12.00 -6.38
C VAL A 85 -1.95 -11.87 -7.52
N GLU A 86 -2.44 -11.70 -8.73
CA GLU A 86 -1.63 -11.48 -9.92
C GLU A 86 -1.89 -10.08 -10.46
N ILE A 87 -0.82 -9.35 -10.78
CA ILE A 87 -0.87 -7.96 -11.21
C ILE A 87 -0.03 -7.80 -12.46
N GLN A 88 -0.59 -7.16 -13.47
CA GLN A 88 0.11 -6.79 -14.68
C GLN A 88 0.40 -5.28 -14.67
N GLY A 89 1.68 -4.92 -14.51
CA GLY A 89 2.12 -3.54 -14.45
C GLY A 89 2.52 -3.07 -13.05
N ARG A 90 2.44 -1.77 -12.81
CA ARG A 90 2.79 -1.14 -11.52
C ARG A 90 1.53 -0.68 -10.81
N ILE A 91 1.50 -0.85 -9.49
CA ILE A 91 0.44 -0.31 -8.63
C ILE A 91 0.99 0.85 -7.82
N ALA A 92 0.29 1.97 -7.85
CA ALA A 92 0.44 3.06 -6.91
C ALA A 92 -0.69 2.98 -5.87
N ALA A 93 -0.33 2.70 -4.61
CA ALA A 93 -1.32 2.55 -3.54
C ALA A 93 -1.42 3.83 -2.72
N LEU A 94 -2.60 4.48 -2.75
CA LEU A 94 -2.89 5.67 -1.95
C LEU A 94 -3.26 5.35 -0.48
N LEU A 95 -3.11 4.10 -0.07
CA LEU A 95 -3.53 3.62 1.27
C LEU A 95 -2.81 4.31 2.41
N GLU A 96 -1.62 4.83 2.14
CA GLU A 96 -0.74 5.47 3.13
C GLU A 96 -0.15 6.75 2.52
N LEU A 97 -1.02 7.65 2.01
CA LEU A 97 -0.58 8.94 1.46
C LEU A 97 0.32 9.69 2.44
N GLY A 98 1.57 9.93 2.02
CA GLY A 98 2.56 10.64 2.82
C GLY A 98 3.24 9.84 3.94
N SER A 99 2.87 8.56 4.17
CA SER A 99 3.53 7.73 5.20
C SER A 99 5.02 7.45 4.92
N GLY A 100 5.43 7.53 3.65
CA GLY A 100 6.83 7.40 3.23
C GLY A 100 7.61 8.72 3.25
N PHE A 101 6.99 9.84 3.63
CA PHE A 101 7.67 11.13 3.67
C PHE A 101 8.49 11.28 4.96
N ASN A 102 9.72 11.77 4.81
CA ASN A 102 10.54 12.17 5.94
C ASN A 102 10.23 13.63 6.31
N PRO A 103 9.74 13.92 7.53
CA PRO A 103 9.36 15.27 7.94
C PRO A 103 10.52 16.26 7.97
N ASP A 104 11.75 15.79 8.10
CA ASP A 104 12.94 16.62 8.14
C ASP A 104 13.51 16.97 6.76
N PHE A 105 13.07 16.24 5.73
CA PHE A 105 13.44 16.49 4.35
C PHE A 105 12.53 17.54 3.72
N THR A 106 13.07 18.28 2.74
CA THR A 106 12.29 19.19 1.90
C THR A 106 11.25 18.43 1.07
N GLY A 107 10.26 19.14 0.54
CA GLY A 107 9.32 18.53 -0.38
C GLY A 107 10.00 17.92 -1.60
N ARG A 108 11.00 18.63 -2.16
CA ARG A 108 11.81 18.14 -3.30
C ARG A 108 12.53 16.83 -2.98
N GLU A 109 13.21 16.75 -1.84
CA GLU A 109 13.89 15.52 -1.41
C GLU A 109 12.90 14.37 -1.19
N ASN A 110 11.72 14.66 -0.66
CA ASN A 110 10.66 13.68 -0.50
C ASN A 110 10.06 13.19 -1.82
N VAL A 111 10.00 14.05 -2.86
CA VAL A 111 9.63 13.62 -4.23
C VAL A 111 10.61 12.57 -4.72
N PHE A 112 11.93 12.83 -4.62
CA PHE A 112 12.94 11.86 -5.04
C PHE A 112 12.89 10.57 -4.22
N LEU A 113 12.76 10.68 -2.90
CA LEU A 113 12.68 9.52 -2.01
C LEU A 113 11.50 8.62 -2.38
N ASN A 114 10.28 9.18 -2.48
CA ASN A 114 9.09 8.40 -2.75
C ASN A 114 9.03 7.86 -4.17
N ALA A 115 9.41 8.65 -5.16
CA ALA A 115 9.45 8.19 -6.54
C ALA A 115 10.48 7.05 -6.73
N SER A 116 11.61 7.08 -5.99
CA SER A 116 12.58 5.98 -5.97
C SER A 116 12.00 4.72 -5.32
N ILE A 117 11.22 4.85 -4.24
CA ILE A 117 10.50 3.72 -3.61
C ILE A 117 9.50 3.10 -4.60
N LEU A 118 8.87 3.92 -5.46
CA LEU A 118 7.99 3.46 -6.54
C LEU A 118 8.76 2.85 -7.73
N GLY A 119 10.09 2.78 -7.66
CA GLY A 119 10.95 2.14 -8.67
C GLY A 119 11.33 3.03 -9.85
N LEU A 120 11.22 4.35 -9.73
CA LEU A 120 11.70 5.29 -10.72
C LEU A 120 13.21 5.57 -10.54
N SER A 121 13.96 5.66 -11.62
CA SER A 121 15.35 6.13 -11.60
C SER A 121 15.40 7.66 -11.43
N ASN A 122 16.52 8.19 -10.91
CA ASN A 122 16.71 9.64 -10.77
C ASN A 122 16.48 10.40 -12.09
N ALA A 123 16.95 9.87 -13.21
CA ALA A 123 16.74 10.50 -14.52
C ALA A 123 15.24 10.58 -14.90
N GLN A 124 14.46 9.54 -14.55
CA GLN A 124 13.00 9.55 -14.77
C GLN A 124 12.28 10.53 -13.84
N ILE A 125 12.76 10.68 -12.61
CA ILE A 125 12.22 11.63 -11.64
C ILE A 125 12.52 13.06 -12.10
N GLU A 126 13.76 13.36 -12.46
CA GLU A 126 14.17 14.68 -12.97
C GLU A 126 13.38 15.08 -14.21
N ALA A 127 13.16 14.17 -15.14
CA ALA A 127 12.39 14.43 -16.36
C ALA A 127 10.93 14.80 -16.09
N ARG A 128 10.36 14.40 -14.94
CA ARG A 128 8.96 14.66 -14.57
C ARG A 128 8.82 15.62 -13.39
N LEU A 129 9.93 16.09 -12.84
CA LEU A 129 9.92 16.88 -11.62
C LEU A 129 9.02 18.11 -11.76
N GLN A 130 9.13 18.83 -12.88
CA GLN A 130 8.33 20.03 -13.10
C GLN A 130 6.82 19.71 -13.13
N GLU A 131 6.41 18.62 -13.80
CA GLU A 131 5.00 18.18 -13.83
C GLU A 131 4.48 17.85 -12.42
N ILE A 132 5.32 17.19 -11.60
CA ILE A 132 4.99 16.87 -10.19
C ILE A 132 4.80 18.15 -9.38
N LEU A 133 5.69 19.13 -9.55
CA LEU A 133 5.65 20.41 -8.83
C LEU A 133 4.44 21.23 -9.22
N ASP A 134 4.15 21.33 -10.52
CA ASP A 134 3.00 22.06 -11.05
C ASP A 134 1.68 21.44 -10.54
N PHE A 135 1.60 20.10 -10.51
CA PHE A 135 0.42 19.43 -9.99
C PHE A 135 0.26 19.60 -8.48
N ALA A 136 1.36 19.56 -7.71
CA ALA A 136 1.32 19.76 -6.26
C ALA A 136 0.87 21.18 -5.87
N ASP A 137 1.21 22.16 -6.70
CA ASP A 137 0.84 23.58 -6.51
C ASP A 137 1.07 24.08 -5.07
N ILE A 138 2.30 23.88 -4.56
CA ILE A 138 2.71 24.27 -3.19
C ILE A 138 3.73 25.41 -3.20
N GLY A 139 4.10 25.92 -4.38
CA GLY A 139 4.98 27.08 -4.55
C GLY A 139 6.34 26.90 -3.87
N GLU A 140 6.83 27.95 -3.23
CA GLU A 140 8.15 28.00 -2.59
C GLU A 140 8.30 27.03 -1.40
N PHE A 141 7.18 26.49 -0.90
CA PHE A 141 7.24 25.48 0.17
C PHE A 141 7.97 24.20 -0.25
N ILE A 142 8.12 23.95 -1.57
CA ILE A 142 8.80 22.75 -2.05
C ILE A 142 10.23 22.61 -1.51
N ASP A 143 10.90 23.70 -1.25
CA ASP A 143 12.26 23.75 -0.72
C ASP A 143 12.30 23.87 0.83
N GLN A 144 11.13 23.79 1.50
CA GLN A 144 10.96 23.75 2.94
C GLN A 144 10.82 22.30 3.44
N PRO A 145 11.22 22.01 4.69
CA PRO A 145 10.95 20.71 5.31
C PRO A 145 9.45 20.42 5.41
N ILE A 146 9.06 19.17 5.18
CA ILE A 146 7.65 18.71 5.19
C ILE A 146 6.95 18.99 6.53
N ARG A 147 7.68 18.98 7.64
CA ARG A 147 7.12 19.36 8.96
C ARG A 147 6.50 20.76 9.00
N ASN A 148 6.85 21.66 8.07
CA ASN A 148 6.29 23.00 7.95
C ASN A 148 5.03 23.04 7.06
N TYR A 149 4.64 21.90 6.47
CA TYR A 149 3.50 21.82 5.56
C TYR A 149 2.19 21.64 6.32
N SER A 150 1.13 22.20 5.77
CA SER A 150 -0.22 21.79 6.16
C SER A 150 -0.49 20.35 5.68
N SER A 151 -1.45 19.66 6.32
CA SER A 151 -1.86 18.32 5.90
C SER A 151 -2.31 18.28 4.43
N GLY A 152 -2.97 19.34 3.95
CA GLY A 152 -3.38 19.48 2.55
C GLY A 152 -2.19 19.57 1.59
N MET A 153 -1.11 20.27 1.96
CA MET A 153 0.11 20.36 1.15
C MET A 153 0.82 18.99 1.08
N VAL A 154 0.93 18.30 2.21
CA VAL A 154 1.48 16.94 2.26
C VAL A 154 0.70 16.00 1.34
N MET A 155 -0.63 16.04 1.42
CA MET A 155 -1.52 15.22 0.58
C MET A 155 -1.35 15.53 -0.91
N ARG A 156 -1.32 16.82 -1.29
CA ARG A 156 -1.14 17.22 -2.70
C ARG A 156 0.21 16.76 -3.24
N LEU A 157 1.29 16.95 -2.47
CA LEU A 157 2.62 16.50 -2.88
C LEU A 157 2.68 14.97 -3.01
N ALA A 158 2.14 14.24 -2.04
CA ALA A 158 2.11 12.77 -2.10
C ALA A 158 1.32 12.26 -3.31
N PHE A 159 0.19 12.91 -3.62
CA PHE A 159 -0.63 12.56 -4.78
C PHE A 159 0.08 12.86 -6.10
N SER A 160 0.79 13.99 -6.19
CA SER A 160 1.51 14.37 -7.41
C SER A 160 2.65 13.41 -7.76
N VAL A 161 3.33 12.84 -6.75
CA VAL A 161 4.40 11.84 -6.97
C VAL A 161 3.84 10.53 -7.53
N MET A 162 2.63 10.17 -7.19
CA MET A 162 1.96 8.93 -7.64
C MET A 162 1.40 9.02 -9.04
#